data_a09be681a5aaca4e7d9dad6ae7189270
#
_entry.id   a09be681a5aaca4e7d9dad6ae7189270
#
_cell.length_a   1.000
_cell.length_b   1.000
_cell.length_c   1.000
_cell.angle_alpha   90.00
_cell.angle_beta   90.00
_cell.angle_gamma   90.00
#
_symmetry.space_group_name_H-M   'P 1'
#
loop_
_entity.id
_entity.type
_entity.pdbx_description
1 polymer ?
#
loop_
_entity_poly.entity_id
_entity_poly.type
_entity_poly.pdbx_seq_one_letter_code
_entity_poly.pdbx_strand_id
1 'polypeptide(L)'
;MGILDGIVEWIAEQVMNGLNLINTSVLGALGCNMNTFERYVPAAKTMYSIFVALAIGLILLNWIWQLFKNYGLSAGIEAEDPVKLSIRSVIFILLAYFADEIVNMILKIGGTPYNWILNSELPPLDFANFNSVILTILGVCASGTVSLIALILILILAWNYIKLLFEAAERYVLLGVLVYTAPVAFAMGASQTTSNIFKSWCRMFGGQVFLLLMNAWCLRLFTSMVGQFLSNPLAL
;
A
#
# COMPACT_ATOMS: atom_id res chain seq x y z
N MET A 1 10.74 4.21 -44.60
CA MET A 1 10.38 4.77 -43.27
C MET A 1 10.24 6.27 -43.41
N GLY A 2 9.08 6.80 -43.15
CA GLY A 2 8.83 8.23 -43.17
C GLY A 2 9.37 8.90 -41.89
N ILE A 3 9.65 10.20 -41.96
CA ILE A 3 10.10 10.98 -40.77
C ILE A 3 9.12 10.82 -39.61
N LEU A 4 7.83 10.68 -39.90
CA LEU A 4 6.77 10.42 -38.89
C LEU A 4 6.96 9.09 -38.18
N ASP A 5 7.35 8.02 -38.88
CA ASP A 5 7.57 6.70 -38.27
C ASP A 5 8.72 6.73 -37.28
N GLY A 6 9.81 7.45 -37.61
CA GLY A 6 10.95 7.60 -36.69
C GLY A 6 10.61 8.41 -35.42
N ILE A 7 9.73 9.42 -35.53
CA ILE A 7 9.28 10.21 -34.37
C ILE A 7 8.37 9.35 -33.47
N VAL A 8 7.46 8.59 -34.06
CA VAL A 8 6.54 7.68 -33.33
C VAL A 8 7.33 6.61 -32.59
N GLU A 9 8.32 6.01 -33.25
CA GLU A 9 9.22 5.01 -32.67
C GLU A 9 9.98 5.60 -31.48
N TRP A 10 10.59 6.78 -31.63
CA TRP A 10 11.31 7.44 -30.55
C TRP A 10 10.42 7.77 -29.34
N ILE A 11 9.20 8.30 -29.57
CA ILE A 11 8.25 8.58 -28.48
C ILE A 11 7.83 7.28 -27.77
N ALA A 12 7.52 6.23 -28.52
CA ALA A 12 7.16 4.92 -27.95
C ALA A 12 8.29 4.37 -27.09
N GLU A 13 9.53 4.45 -27.55
CA GLU A 13 10.70 4.03 -26.80
C GLU A 13 10.88 4.82 -25.50
N GLN A 14 10.73 6.16 -25.53
CA GLN A 14 10.83 6.99 -24.32
C GLN A 14 9.73 6.66 -23.29
N VAL A 15 8.50 6.45 -23.75
CA VAL A 15 7.38 6.05 -22.88
C VAL A 15 7.67 4.69 -22.24
N MET A 16 8.14 3.73 -23.02
CA MET A 16 8.42 2.38 -22.51
C MET A 16 9.60 2.34 -21.53
N ASN A 17 10.67 3.10 -21.83
CA ASN A 17 11.80 3.25 -20.91
C ASN A 17 11.36 3.90 -19.59
N GLY A 18 10.50 4.90 -19.63
CA GLY A 18 9.91 5.54 -18.46
C GLY A 18 9.08 4.53 -17.63
N LEU A 19 8.21 3.75 -18.28
CA LEU A 19 7.40 2.72 -17.62
C LEU A 19 8.26 1.62 -16.99
N ASN A 20 9.32 1.19 -17.65
CA ASN A 20 10.24 0.18 -17.11
C ASN A 20 10.98 0.70 -15.86
N LEU A 21 11.47 1.94 -15.90
CA LEU A 21 12.09 2.59 -14.74
C LEU A 21 11.12 2.65 -13.56
N ILE A 22 9.89 3.04 -13.80
CA ILE A 22 8.85 3.12 -12.77
C ILE A 22 8.54 1.73 -12.21
N ASN A 23 8.38 0.72 -13.08
CA ASN A 23 8.06 -0.65 -12.68
C ASN A 23 9.14 -1.24 -11.75
N THR A 24 10.41 -1.11 -12.13
CA THR A 24 11.52 -1.66 -11.34
C THR A 24 11.73 -0.94 -10.01
N SER A 25 11.58 0.39 -10.01
CA SER A 25 11.85 1.21 -8.81
C SER A 25 10.66 1.29 -7.86
N VAL A 26 9.44 1.42 -8.37
CA VAL A 26 8.26 1.70 -7.55
C VAL A 26 7.62 0.42 -7.01
N LEU A 27 7.46 -0.63 -7.81
CA LEU A 27 6.85 -1.88 -7.35
C LEU A 27 7.68 -2.58 -6.27
N GLY A 28 9.01 -2.54 -6.39
CA GLY A 28 9.90 -3.06 -5.34
C GLY A 28 9.82 -2.26 -4.04
N ALA A 29 9.52 -0.96 -4.14
CA ALA A 29 9.39 -0.06 -3.01
C ALA A 29 8.02 -0.14 -2.30
N LEU A 30 6.96 -0.45 -3.03
CA LEU A 30 5.57 -0.48 -2.52
C LEU A 30 5.18 -1.80 -1.82
N GLY A 31 6.16 -2.66 -1.49
CA GLY A 31 5.92 -3.87 -0.71
C GLY A 31 5.42 -3.57 0.72
N CYS A 32 4.90 -4.59 1.41
CA CYS A 32 4.52 -4.51 2.83
C CYS A 32 5.74 -4.35 3.75
N ASN A 33 6.63 -3.40 3.45
CA ASN A 33 7.86 -3.13 4.18
C ASN A 33 7.99 -1.63 4.47
N MET A 34 8.03 -1.29 5.76
CA MET A 34 8.12 0.11 6.20
C MET A 34 9.54 0.71 6.07
N ASN A 35 10.59 -0.09 5.87
CA ASN A 35 11.95 0.43 5.71
C ASN A 35 12.07 1.44 4.57
N THR A 36 11.33 1.22 3.48
CA THR A 36 11.26 2.15 2.36
C THR A 36 10.55 3.44 2.76
N PHE A 37 9.46 3.34 3.54
CA PHE A 37 8.73 4.50 4.04
C PHE A 37 9.62 5.37 4.95
N GLU A 38 10.36 4.76 5.88
CA GLU A 38 11.29 5.45 6.77
C GLU A 38 12.43 6.15 6.01
N ARG A 39 12.86 5.56 4.91
CA ARG A 39 13.90 6.16 4.05
C ARG A 39 13.42 7.45 3.38
N TYR A 40 12.16 7.50 2.94
CA TYR A 40 11.58 8.69 2.30
C TYR A 40 11.02 9.70 3.30
N VAL A 41 10.61 9.24 4.50
CA VAL A 41 10.03 10.10 5.55
C VAL A 41 10.79 9.86 6.86
N PRO A 42 12.02 10.40 7.02
CA PRO A 42 12.83 10.19 8.23
C PRO A 42 12.15 10.67 9.52
N ALA A 43 11.29 11.68 9.41
CA ALA A 43 10.49 12.20 10.52
C ALA A 43 9.49 11.19 11.10
N ALA A 44 9.15 10.13 10.36
CA ALA A 44 8.18 9.12 10.79
C ALA A 44 8.60 8.43 12.09
N LYS A 45 9.88 8.09 12.22
CA LYS A 45 10.44 7.46 13.43
C LYS A 45 10.33 8.36 14.67
N THR A 46 10.60 9.66 14.51
CA THR A 46 10.46 10.63 15.60
C THR A 46 8.98 10.81 15.98
N MET A 47 8.10 10.90 14.99
CA MET A 47 6.66 10.96 15.22
C MET A 47 6.12 9.71 15.92
N TYR A 48 6.62 8.52 15.57
CA TYR A 48 6.23 7.28 16.23
C TYR A 48 6.50 7.32 17.73
N SER A 49 7.69 7.75 18.16
CA SER A 49 8.03 7.87 19.60
C SER A 49 7.11 8.84 20.33
N ILE A 50 6.71 9.94 19.67
CA ILE A 50 5.72 10.89 20.21
C ILE A 50 4.35 10.21 20.36
N PHE A 51 3.91 9.45 19.36
CA PHE A 51 2.64 8.74 19.43
C PHE A 51 2.62 7.65 20.50
N VAL A 52 3.73 6.95 20.74
CA VAL A 52 3.85 6.00 21.86
C VAL A 52 3.68 6.71 23.20
N ALA A 53 4.40 7.82 23.41
CA ALA A 53 4.29 8.60 24.65
C ALA A 53 2.86 9.15 24.86
N LEU A 54 2.26 9.68 23.81
CA LEU A 54 0.88 10.17 23.82
C LEU A 54 -0.11 9.04 24.12
N ALA A 55 0.06 7.85 23.53
CA ALA A 55 -0.78 6.68 23.75
C ALA A 55 -0.77 6.24 25.23
N ILE A 56 0.42 6.12 25.81
CA ILE A 56 0.59 5.78 27.24
C ILE A 56 -0.07 6.83 28.11
N GLY A 57 0.15 8.12 27.82
CA GLY A 57 -0.48 9.24 28.54
C GLY A 57 -2.02 9.17 28.47
N LEU A 58 -2.59 8.88 27.31
CA LEU A 58 -4.05 8.74 27.14
C LEU A 58 -4.61 7.54 27.92
N ILE A 59 -3.92 6.40 27.94
CA ILE A 59 -4.35 5.22 28.72
C ILE A 59 -4.35 5.54 30.21
N LEU A 60 -3.27 6.16 30.72
CA LEU A 60 -3.15 6.54 32.12
C LEU A 60 -4.22 7.57 32.52
N LEU A 61 -4.43 8.59 31.67
CA LEU A 61 -5.47 9.59 31.91
C LEU A 61 -6.86 8.97 31.97
N ASN A 62 -7.18 8.07 31.04
CA ASN A 62 -8.46 7.36 31.03
C ASN A 62 -8.59 6.46 32.28
N TRP A 63 -7.52 5.76 32.66
CA TRP A 63 -7.51 4.91 33.85
C TRP A 63 -7.77 5.72 35.12
N ILE A 64 -7.06 6.84 35.31
CA ILE A 64 -7.27 7.74 36.46
C ILE A 64 -8.69 8.30 36.45
N TRP A 65 -9.18 8.76 35.31
CA TRP A 65 -10.54 9.28 35.18
C TRP A 65 -11.62 8.26 35.56
N GLN A 66 -11.47 7.01 35.16
CA GLN A 66 -12.39 5.94 35.49
C GLN A 66 -12.30 5.55 36.99
N LEU A 67 -11.13 5.61 37.60
CA LEU A 67 -10.97 5.43 39.04
C LEU A 67 -11.67 6.56 39.81
N PHE A 68 -11.52 7.80 39.39
CA PHE A 68 -12.27 8.92 39.99
C PHE A 68 -13.78 8.74 39.91
N LYS A 69 -14.28 8.25 38.78
CA LYS A 69 -15.70 7.90 38.63
C LYS A 69 -16.14 6.82 39.63
N ASN A 70 -15.33 5.79 39.80
CA ASN A 70 -15.64 4.68 40.70
C ASN A 70 -15.67 5.09 42.17
N TYR A 71 -14.70 5.92 42.60
CA TYR A 71 -14.52 6.24 44.00
C TYR A 71 -15.08 7.61 44.41
N GLY A 72 -15.20 8.56 43.47
CA GLY A 72 -15.57 9.94 43.77
C GLY A 72 -16.98 10.36 43.43
N LEU A 73 -17.63 9.75 42.43
CA LEU A 73 -18.95 10.15 41.92
C LEU A 73 -19.96 9.00 41.97
N SER A 74 -19.88 8.15 42.98
CA SER A 74 -20.56 6.84 43.07
C SER A 74 -22.09 6.86 43.16
N ALA A 75 -22.75 7.98 42.97
CA ALA A 75 -24.20 8.08 42.97
C ALA A 75 -24.76 7.98 41.52
N GLY A 76 -24.91 6.78 41.00
CA GLY A 76 -25.80 6.53 39.85
C GLY A 76 -25.16 6.48 38.46
N ILE A 77 -23.82 6.49 38.32
CA ILE A 77 -23.15 6.31 37.03
C ILE A 77 -22.60 4.88 36.94
N GLU A 78 -22.97 4.14 35.89
CA GLU A 78 -22.37 2.83 35.61
C GLU A 78 -20.84 2.99 35.42
N ALA A 79 -20.09 2.55 36.40
CA ALA A 79 -18.62 2.56 36.36
C ALA A 79 -18.12 1.13 36.15
N GLU A 80 -17.06 0.98 35.36
CA GLU A 80 -16.41 -0.32 35.14
C GLU A 80 -15.79 -0.85 36.45
N ASP A 81 -15.78 -2.18 36.61
CA ASP A 81 -15.08 -2.85 37.69
C ASP A 81 -13.59 -2.40 37.69
N PRO A 82 -13.09 -1.82 38.80
CA PRO A 82 -11.73 -1.27 38.88
C PRO A 82 -10.63 -2.28 38.55
N VAL A 83 -10.85 -3.57 38.91
CA VAL A 83 -9.90 -4.64 38.65
C VAL A 83 -9.81 -4.93 37.14
N LYS A 84 -10.96 -5.08 36.49
CA LYS A 84 -11.03 -5.30 35.03
C LYS A 84 -10.44 -4.14 34.25
N LEU A 85 -10.75 -2.91 34.67
CA LEU A 85 -10.20 -1.69 34.11
C LEU A 85 -8.67 -1.65 34.21
N SER A 86 -8.10 -1.98 35.38
CA SER A 86 -6.66 -1.96 35.62
C SER A 86 -5.94 -3.02 34.77
N ILE A 87 -6.46 -4.25 34.73
CA ILE A 87 -5.90 -5.31 33.89
C ILE A 87 -5.92 -4.90 32.41
N ARG A 88 -7.05 -4.38 31.95
CA ARG A 88 -7.21 -3.91 30.58
C ARG A 88 -6.23 -2.78 30.25
N SER A 89 -6.08 -1.79 31.14
CA SER A 89 -5.15 -0.68 30.92
C SER A 89 -3.70 -1.17 30.83
N VAL A 90 -3.27 -2.10 31.67
CA VAL A 90 -1.93 -2.71 31.62
C VAL A 90 -1.71 -3.44 30.28
N ILE A 91 -2.69 -4.24 29.84
CA ILE A 91 -2.59 -4.95 28.56
C ILE A 91 -2.43 -3.97 27.41
N PHE A 92 -3.23 -2.90 27.36
CA PHE A 92 -3.15 -1.93 26.29
C PHE A 92 -1.91 -1.02 26.36
N ILE A 93 -1.33 -0.77 27.55
CA ILE A 93 -0.01 -0.13 27.66
C ILE A 93 1.07 -1.01 27.02
N LEU A 94 1.07 -2.32 27.31
CA LEU A 94 1.99 -3.26 26.69
C LEU A 94 1.80 -3.34 25.18
N LEU A 95 0.54 -3.41 24.71
CA LEU A 95 0.24 -3.39 23.27
C LEU A 95 0.70 -2.09 22.58
N ALA A 96 0.53 -0.93 23.23
CA ALA A 96 0.98 0.35 22.69
C ALA A 96 2.51 0.45 22.66
N TYR A 97 3.19 -0.11 23.66
CA TYR A 97 4.66 -0.14 23.73
C TYR A 97 5.26 -1.06 22.65
N PHE A 98 4.68 -2.25 22.45
CA PHE A 98 5.10 -3.22 21.43
C PHE A 98 4.36 -3.06 20.10
N ALA A 99 3.76 -1.89 19.85
CA ALA A 99 2.94 -1.68 18.65
C ALA A 99 3.75 -1.85 17.35
N ASP A 100 5.04 -1.45 17.35
CA ASP A 100 5.92 -1.58 16.18
C ASP A 100 6.15 -3.06 15.84
N GLU A 101 6.49 -3.88 16.83
CA GLU A 101 6.73 -5.31 16.65
C GLU A 101 5.46 -6.04 16.17
N ILE A 102 4.31 -5.69 16.76
CA ILE A 102 3.02 -6.30 16.39
C ILE A 102 2.66 -5.94 14.95
N VAL A 103 2.74 -4.67 14.60
CA VAL A 103 2.39 -4.19 13.26
C VAL A 103 3.38 -4.74 12.22
N ASN A 104 4.68 -4.75 12.50
CA ASN A 104 5.68 -5.34 11.63
C ASN A 104 5.48 -6.84 11.44
N MET A 105 5.03 -7.57 12.47
CA MET A 105 4.66 -8.98 12.34
C MET A 105 3.49 -9.16 11.38
N ILE A 106 2.43 -8.35 11.51
CA ILE A 106 1.26 -8.40 10.61
C ILE A 106 1.67 -8.05 9.18
N LEU A 107 2.53 -7.04 9.01
CA LEU A 107 3.04 -6.66 7.69
C LEU A 107 3.89 -7.76 7.06
N LYS A 108 4.70 -8.48 7.84
CA LYS A 108 5.47 -9.64 7.34
C LYS A 108 4.54 -10.76 6.88
N ILE A 109 3.46 -11.03 7.63
CA ILE A 109 2.44 -12.01 7.24
C ILE A 109 1.76 -11.60 5.93
N GLY A 110 1.36 -10.32 5.80
CA GLY A 110 0.79 -9.79 4.57
C GLY A 110 1.79 -9.66 3.42
N GLY A 111 3.05 -9.39 3.72
CA GLY A 111 4.15 -9.27 2.75
C GLY A 111 4.56 -10.60 2.12
N THR A 112 4.37 -11.73 2.80
CA THR A 112 4.71 -13.05 2.25
C THR A 112 3.91 -13.36 0.98
N PRO A 113 2.56 -13.32 0.96
CA PRO A 113 1.80 -13.53 -0.27
C PRO A 113 2.04 -12.43 -1.31
N TYR A 114 2.30 -11.19 -0.90
CA TYR A 114 2.70 -10.11 -1.80
C TYR A 114 3.97 -10.47 -2.58
N ASN A 115 5.01 -10.93 -1.89
CA ASN A 115 6.26 -11.35 -2.51
C ASN A 115 6.09 -12.59 -3.40
N TRP A 116 5.22 -13.54 -3.02
CA TRP A 116 4.90 -14.69 -3.86
C TRP A 116 4.24 -14.26 -5.18
N ILE A 117 3.33 -13.30 -5.13
CA ILE A 117 2.68 -12.75 -6.33
C ILE A 117 3.70 -12.03 -7.22
N LEU A 118 4.58 -11.21 -6.63
CA LEU A 118 5.62 -10.51 -7.39
C LEU A 118 6.62 -11.46 -8.04
N ASN A 119 7.02 -12.53 -7.32
CA ASN A 119 8.01 -13.51 -7.79
C ASN A 119 7.37 -14.72 -8.49
N SER A 120 6.06 -14.69 -8.76
CA SER A 120 5.42 -15.77 -9.53
C SER A 120 6.02 -15.86 -10.93
N GLU A 121 6.10 -17.07 -11.50
CA GLU A 121 6.65 -17.36 -12.82
C GLU A 121 5.86 -16.74 -14.00
N LEU A 122 4.88 -15.90 -13.71
CA LEU A 122 4.24 -15.08 -14.72
C LEU A 122 5.31 -14.20 -15.39
N PRO A 123 5.29 -14.09 -16.73
CA PRO A 123 6.29 -13.33 -17.45
C PRO A 123 6.37 -11.91 -16.83
N PRO A 124 7.57 -11.46 -16.45
CA PRO A 124 7.73 -10.08 -16.00
C PRO A 124 7.24 -9.17 -17.12
N LEU A 125 6.67 -8.02 -16.77
CA LEU A 125 6.57 -6.95 -17.75
C LEU A 125 7.99 -6.52 -18.07
N ASP A 126 8.56 -7.14 -19.07
CA ASP A 126 9.72 -6.62 -19.73
C ASP A 126 9.23 -5.67 -20.83
N PHE A 127 9.18 -4.39 -20.49
CA PHE A 127 8.81 -3.35 -21.45
C PHE A 127 9.83 -3.28 -22.61
N ALA A 128 11.03 -3.85 -22.48
CA ALA A 128 11.97 -3.98 -23.58
C ALA A 128 11.46 -4.98 -24.63
N ASN A 129 10.92 -6.12 -24.20
CA ASN A 129 10.26 -7.07 -25.11
C ASN A 129 8.96 -6.48 -25.70
N PHE A 130 8.21 -5.71 -24.92
CA PHE A 130 7.04 -4.98 -25.37
C PHE A 130 7.40 -3.99 -26.50
N ASN A 131 8.50 -3.27 -26.33
CA ASN A 131 9.00 -2.35 -27.35
C ASN A 131 9.32 -3.06 -28.65
N SER A 132 9.99 -4.22 -28.63
CA SER A 132 10.31 -5.01 -29.82
C SER A 132 9.07 -5.48 -30.58
N VAL A 133 8.00 -5.87 -29.86
CA VAL A 133 6.73 -6.30 -30.48
C VAL A 133 5.99 -5.11 -31.09
N ILE A 134 5.95 -3.97 -30.40
CA ILE A 134 5.35 -2.74 -30.95
C ILE A 134 6.11 -2.26 -32.20
N LEU A 135 7.45 -2.28 -32.15
CA LEU A 135 8.27 -1.92 -33.30
C LEU A 135 8.05 -2.91 -34.48
N THR A 136 7.85 -4.19 -34.20
CA THR A 136 7.50 -5.18 -35.21
C THR A 136 6.12 -4.90 -35.82
N ILE A 137 5.12 -4.59 -34.99
CA ILE A 137 3.77 -4.21 -35.47
C ILE A 137 3.81 -2.91 -36.29
N LEU A 138 4.54 -1.88 -35.79
CA LEU A 138 4.74 -0.63 -36.52
C LEU A 138 5.49 -0.84 -37.84
N GLY A 139 6.47 -1.74 -37.87
CA GLY A 139 7.26 -2.05 -39.08
C GLY A 139 6.48 -2.85 -40.13
N VAL A 140 5.55 -3.71 -39.73
CA VAL A 140 4.67 -4.46 -40.63
C VAL A 140 3.54 -3.59 -41.18
N CYS A 141 3.10 -2.60 -40.41
CA CYS A 141 2.03 -1.67 -40.78
C CYS A 141 2.59 -0.43 -41.48
N ALA A 142 3.20 -0.57 -42.63
CA ALA A 142 3.93 0.47 -43.39
C ALA A 142 3.09 1.67 -43.90
N SER A 143 1.90 1.93 -43.38
CA SER A 143 1.11 3.11 -43.66
C SER A 143 1.07 4.03 -42.43
N GLY A 144 1.52 5.29 -42.58
CA GLY A 144 1.68 6.25 -41.48
C GLY A 144 0.46 6.51 -40.61
N THR A 145 -0.75 6.17 -41.07
CA THR A 145 -2.01 6.22 -40.27
C THR A 145 -2.09 5.14 -39.20
N VAL A 146 -1.59 3.94 -39.46
CA VAL A 146 -1.61 2.81 -38.52
C VAL A 146 -0.56 3.04 -37.42
N SER A 147 0.57 3.65 -37.76
CA SER A 147 1.61 4.07 -36.81
C SER A 147 1.07 5.06 -35.77
N LEU A 148 0.27 6.06 -36.19
CA LEU A 148 -0.36 7.01 -35.27
C LEU A 148 -1.40 6.37 -34.36
N ILE A 149 -2.20 5.43 -34.85
CA ILE A 149 -3.17 4.70 -34.02
C ILE A 149 -2.44 3.87 -32.95
N ALA A 150 -1.38 3.17 -33.31
CA ALA A 150 -0.56 2.39 -32.38
C ALA A 150 0.06 3.32 -31.29
N LEU A 151 0.56 4.49 -31.65
CA LEU A 151 1.07 5.47 -30.69
C LEU A 151 -0.01 5.91 -29.68
N ILE A 152 -1.23 6.21 -30.17
CA ILE A 152 -2.35 6.60 -29.30
C ILE A 152 -2.68 5.47 -28.31
N LEU A 153 -2.71 4.23 -28.77
CA LEU A 153 -2.96 3.07 -27.90
C LEU A 153 -1.87 2.90 -26.83
N ILE A 154 -0.60 3.10 -27.19
CA ILE A 154 0.52 3.05 -26.24
C ILE A 154 0.37 4.16 -25.18
N LEU A 155 0.02 5.37 -25.58
CA LEU A 155 -0.18 6.48 -24.66
C LEU A 155 -1.36 6.24 -23.70
N ILE A 156 -2.46 5.67 -24.19
CA ILE A 156 -3.61 5.28 -23.36
C ILE A 156 -3.20 4.21 -22.36
N LEU A 157 -2.45 3.20 -22.80
CA LEU A 157 -1.96 2.12 -21.94
C LEU A 157 -1.00 2.65 -20.87
N ALA A 158 -0.05 3.51 -21.26
CA ALA A 158 0.87 4.16 -20.33
C ALA A 158 0.13 5.00 -19.29
N TRP A 159 -0.89 5.77 -19.72
CA TRP A 159 -1.71 6.56 -18.80
C TRP A 159 -2.44 5.71 -17.76
N ASN A 160 -3.07 4.61 -18.18
CA ASN A 160 -3.75 3.70 -17.27
C ASN A 160 -2.77 3.02 -16.30
N TYR A 161 -1.57 2.67 -16.77
CA TYR A 161 -0.54 2.09 -15.92
C TYR A 161 -0.06 3.07 -14.86
N ILE A 162 0.23 4.32 -15.24
CA ILE A 162 0.63 5.39 -14.31
C ILE A 162 -0.48 5.64 -13.27
N LYS A 163 -1.74 5.68 -13.68
CA LYS A 163 -2.88 5.82 -12.76
C LYS A 163 -2.92 4.70 -11.72
N LEU A 164 -2.71 3.47 -12.15
CA LEU A 164 -2.70 2.29 -11.28
C LEU A 164 -1.53 2.34 -10.27
N LEU A 165 -0.37 2.85 -10.69
CA LEU A 165 0.78 3.08 -9.81
C LEU A 165 0.49 4.16 -8.76
N PHE A 166 -0.14 5.26 -9.13
CA PHE A 166 -0.53 6.29 -8.17
C PHE A 166 -1.52 5.77 -7.15
N GLU A 167 -2.47 4.96 -7.56
CA GLU A 167 -3.41 4.30 -6.64
C GLU A 167 -2.69 3.38 -5.65
N ALA A 168 -1.73 2.59 -6.12
CA ALA A 168 -0.90 1.74 -5.25
C ALA A 168 -0.05 2.57 -4.29
N ALA A 169 0.54 3.68 -4.75
CA ALA A 169 1.32 4.60 -3.92
C ALA A 169 0.47 5.27 -2.83
N GLU A 170 -0.74 5.72 -3.16
CA GLU A 170 -1.70 6.28 -2.20
C GLU A 170 -2.00 5.28 -1.09
N ARG A 171 -2.29 4.02 -1.44
CA ARG A 171 -2.55 2.95 -0.47
C ARG A 171 -1.34 2.66 0.43
N TYR A 172 -0.14 2.72 -0.13
CA TYR A 172 1.09 2.55 0.63
C TYR A 172 1.29 3.68 1.66
N VAL A 173 1.04 4.93 1.27
CA VAL A 173 1.09 6.08 2.18
C VAL A 173 0.04 5.95 3.28
N LEU A 174 -1.20 5.58 2.95
CA LEU A 174 -2.26 5.33 3.93
C LEU A 174 -1.87 4.22 4.91
N LEU A 175 -1.29 3.14 4.41
CA LEU A 175 -0.77 2.06 5.25
C LEU A 175 0.32 2.57 6.20
N GLY A 176 1.26 3.38 5.71
CA GLY A 176 2.28 4.03 6.52
C GLY A 176 1.68 4.86 7.66
N VAL A 177 0.70 5.73 7.35
CA VAL A 177 0.01 6.53 8.38
C VAL A 177 -0.65 5.62 9.43
N LEU A 178 -1.30 4.53 9.02
CA LEU A 178 -1.92 3.58 9.95
C LEU A 178 -0.90 2.88 10.84
N VAL A 179 0.25 2.49 10.29
CA VAL A 179 1.36 1.88 11.06
C VAL A 179 1.85 2.84 12.14
N TYR A 180 2.15 4.08 11.79
CA TYR A 180 2.69 5.05 12.74
C TYR A 180 1.65 5.53 13.78
N THR A 181 0.35 5.47 13.47
CA THR A 181 -0.72 5.78 14.42
C THR A 181 -1.18 4.58 15.26
N ALA A 182 -0.60 3.40 15.07
CA ALA A 182 -0.97 2.17 15.78
C ALA A 182 -0.93 2.31 17.32
N PRO A 183 0.08 2.94 17.97
CA PRO A 183 0.09 3.11 19.41
C PRO A 183 -1.14 3.85 19.93
N VAL A 184 -1.56 4.91 19.23
CA VAL A 184 -2.75 5.69 19.59
C VAL A 184 -4.03 4.88 19.40
N ALA A 185 -4.11 4.08 18.32
CA ALA A 185 -5.23 3.19 18.09
C ALA A 185 -5.36 2.14 19.22
N PHE A 186 -4.25 1.57 19.69
CA PHE A 186 -4.24 0.67 20.84
C PHE A 186 -4.69 1.39 22.13
N ALA A 187 -4.27 2.64 22.33
CA ALA A 187 -4.74 3.43 23.45
C ALA A 187 -6.26 3.61 23.47
N MET A 188 -6.88 3.79 22.31
CA MET A 188 -8.34 3.86 22.19
C MET A 188 -9.04 2.53 22.55
N GLY A 189 -8.34 1.42 22.43
CA GLY A 189 -8.82 0.09 22.88
C GLY A 189 -8.90 -0.06 24.40
N ALA A 190 -8.14 0.72 25.16
CA ALA A 190 -8.10 0.66 26.62
C ALA A 190 -9.43 1.05 27.27
N SER A 191 -10.25 1.88 26.66
CA SER A 191 -11.55 2.29 27.16
C SER A 191 -12.70 1.59 26.42
N GLN A 192 -13.78 1.23 27.13
CA GLN A 192 -14.97 0.66 26.50
C GLN A 192 -15.63 1.65 25.55
N THR A 193 -15.68 2.92 25.93
CA THR A 193 -16.31 3.98 25.14
C THR A 193 -15.59 4.21 23.81
N THR A 194 -14.29 4.07 23.76
CA THR A 194 -13.46 4.31 22.54
C THR A 194 -13.06 3.02 21.82
N SER A 195 -13.42 1.85 22.34
CA SER A 195 -13.07 0.54 21.75
C SER A 195 -13.53 0.37 20.30
N ASN A 196 -14.59 1.06 19.90
CA ASN A 196 -15.08 1.06 18.51
C ASN A 196 -14.08 1.73 17.54
N ILE A 197 -13.32 2.74 18.02
CA ILE A 197 -12.27 3.40 17.23
C ILE A 197 -11.15 2.40 16.95
N PHE A 198 -10.71 1.66 17.97
CA PHE A 198 -9.72 0.60 17.80
C PHE A 198 -10.17 -0.49 16.82
N LYS A 199 -11.42 -0.97 16.94
CA LYS A 199 -12.00 -1.95 16.01
C LYS A 199 -12.03 -1.42 14.57
N SER A 200 -12.40 -0.16 14.40
CA SER A 200 -12.42 0.50 13.08
C SER A 200 -11.02 0.64 12.50
N TRP A 201 -10.03 0.97 13.34
CA TRP A 201 -8.63 1.03 12.94
C TRP A 201 -8.13 -0.36 12.49
N CYS A 202 -8.40 -1.43 13.25
CA CYS A 202 -8.02 -2.79 12.87
C CYS A 202 -8.63 -3.19 11.52
N ARG A 203 -9.90 -2.86 11.29
CA ARG A 203 -10.58 -3.13 10.02
C ARG A 203 -9.94 -2.36 8.88
N MET A 204 -9.65 -1.08 9.09
CA MET A 204 -9.04 -0.22 8.09
C MET A 204 -7.62 -0.68 7.76
N PHE A 205 -6.81 -0.98 8.77
CA PHE A 205 -5.45 -1.49 8.61
C PHE A 205 -5.42 -2.81 7.83
N GLY A 206 -6.21 -3.81 8.26
CA GLY A 206 -6.32 -5.09 7.55
C GLY A 206 -6.85 -4.92 6.12
N GLY A 207 -7.81 -4.02 5.93
CA GLY A 207 -8.32 -3.66 4.61
C GLY A 207 -7.24 -3.06 3.69
N GLN A 208 -6.38 -2.17 4.20
CA GLN A 208 -5.30 -1.59 3.40
C GLN A 208 -4.22 -2.63 3.03
N VAL A 209 -3.84 -3.50 3.96
CA VAL A 209 -2.92 -4.61 3.68
C VAL A 209 -3.49 -5.53 2.59
N PHE A 210 -4.78 -5.88 2.69
CA PHE A 210 -5.45 -6.72 1.70
C PHE A 210 -5.55 -6.03 0.34
N LEU A 211 -5.90 -4.74 0.31
CA LEU A 211 -5.99 -3.96 -0.94
C LEU A 211 -4.63 -3.81 -1.62
N LEU A 212 -3.55 -3.65 -0.85
CA LEU A 212 -2.19 -3.62 -1.40
C LEU A 212 -1.84 -4.95 -2.08
N LEU A 213 -2.20 -6.08 -1.44
CA LEU A 213 -2.05 -7.41 -2.00
C LEU A 213 -2.84 -7.59 -3.32
N MET A 214 -4.11 -7.16 -3.31
CA MET A 214 -4.98 -7.24 -4.49
C MET A 214 -4.49 -6.35 -5.63
N ASN A 215 -3.95 -5.17 -5.34
CA ASN A 215 -3.34 -4.31 -6.36
C ASN A 215 -2.11 -4.98 -7.01
N ALA A 216 -1.25 -5.62 -6.22
CA ALA A 216 -0.11 -6.36 -6.76
C ALA A 216 -0.59 -7.51 -7.67
N TRP A 217 -1.65 -8.22 -7.27
CA TRP A 217 -2.23 -9.30 -8.07
C TRP A 217 -2.86 -8.78 -9.37
N CYS A 218 -3.69 -7.73 -9.30
CA CYS A 218 -4.28 -7.11 -10.48
C CYS A 218 -3.19 -6.62 -11.46
N LEU A 219 -2.14 -6.00 -10.95
CA LEU A 219 -1.02 -5.55 -11.76
C LEU A 219 -0.36 -6.74 -12.48
N ARG A 220 -0.12 -7.84 -11.75
CA ARG A 220 0.50 -9.06 -12.29
C ARG A 220 -0.38 -9.74 -13.36
N LEU A 221 -1.69 -9.83 -13.10
CA LEU A 221 -2.65 -10.34 -14.11
C LEU A 221 -2.66 -9.47 -15.36
N PHE A 222 -2.72 -8.16 -15.20
CA PHE A 222 -2.69 -7.22 -16.31
C PHE A 222 -1.42 -7.42 -17.16
N THR A 223 -0.27 -7.53 -16.50
CA THR A 223 1.01 -7.76 -17.20
C THR A 223 1.04 -9.07 -17.95
N SER A 224 0.52 -10.14 -17.35
CA SER A 224 0.42 -11.46 -17.99
C SER A 224 -0.49 -11.44 -19.19
N MET A 225 -1.68 -10.82 -19.08
CA MET A 225 -2.62 -10.69 -20.21
C MET A 225 -2.02 -9.91 -21.36
N VAL A 226 -1.38 -8.79 -21.09
CA VAL A 226 -0.73 -7.97 -22.11
C VAL A 226 0.41 -8.74 -22.77
N GLY A 227 1.24 -9.44 -21.98
CA GLY A 227 2.33 -10.27 -22.51
C GLY A 227 1.82 -11.40 -23.43
N GLN A 228 0.73 -12.08 -23.07
CA GLN A 228 0.13 -13.12 -23.91
C GLN A 228 -0.52 -12.56 -25.19
N PHE A 229 -1.23 -11.44 -25.09
CA PHE A 229 -1.83 -10.78 -26.25
C PHE A 229 -0.77 -10.37 -27.27
N LEU A 230 0.40 -9.93 -26.81
CA LEU A 230 1.49 -9.51 -27.69
C LEU A 230 2.26 -10.67 -28.30
N SER A 231 2.41 -11.79 -27.56
CA SER A 231 3.11 -12.97 -28.08
C SER A 231 2.24 -13.75 -29.10
N ASN A 232 0.92 -13.71 -28.97
CA ASN A 232 -0.02 -14.42 -29.86
C ASN A 232 -1.30 -13.60 -30.15
N PRO A 233 -1.22 -12.54 -30.98
CA PRO A 233 -2.36 -11.65 -31.25
C PRO A 233 -3.54 -12.33 -31.99
N LEU A 234 -3.34 -13.54 -32.56
CA LEU A 234 -4.35 -14.31 -33.31
C LEU A 234 -4.87 -15.52 -32.52
N ALA A 235 -4.47 -15.73 -31.27
CA ALA A 235 -4.92 -16.86 -30.45
C ALA A 235 -6.18 -16.56 -29.59
N LEU A 236 -6.81 -15.43 -29.84
CA LEU A 236 -8.14 -15.03 -29.35
C LEU A 236 -9.14 -15.18 -30.47
#